data_560796623517fed5361eb794afb3ffd4
#
_entry.id   560796623517fed5361eb794afb3ffd4
#
_cell.length_a   1.000
_cell.length_b   1.000
_cell.length_c   1.000
_cell.angle_alpha   90.00
_cell.angle_beta   90.00
_cell.angle_gamma   90.00
#
_symmetry.space_group_name_H-M   'P 1'
#
loop_
_entity.id
_entity.type
_entity.pdbx_description
1 polymer ?
#
loop_
_entity_poly.entity_id
_entity_poly.type
_entity_poly.pdbx_seq_one_letter_code
_entity_poly.pdbx_strand_id
1 'polypeptide(L)'
;MQSYQEMSREELLKEKESLEQQYKEICKKGLKLDMSRGKPSKEQLELSMPMMDVLTSKTPLVSRAGTDIRNYGVIDGITEGQEFIASLVGLGPEAYDNVIVYGNASLNIMYDCIARSMLFGVNGSTPWCKLDKVKWLCPVPGYDRHFAITECFGIEMINVPLYEDGPDMDMVEKLVSEDDSIKGIWCVPKYSNPMGTSYSDETVRRLARLKPAA
;
A
#
# COMPACT_ATOMS: atom_id res chain seq x y z
N MET A 1 19.26 18.26 -14.85
CA MET A 1 19.65 17.72 -16.17
C MET A 1 18.89 18.49 -17.23
N GLN A 2 19.57 18.86 -18.31
CA GLN A 2 18.91 19.47 -19.46
C GLN A 2 17.99 18.43 -20.11
N SER A 3 16.78 18.85 -20.52
CA SER A 3 15.86 17.93 -21.21
C SER A 3 16.42 17.51 -22.56
N TYR A 4 16.30 16.24 -22.92
CA TYR A 4 16.70 15.76 -24.26
C TYR A 4 16.00 16.51 -25.39
N GLN A 5 14.82 17.08 -25.14
CA GLN A 5 14.07 17.91 -26.11
C GLN A 5 14.74 19.26 -26.40
N GLU A 6 15.57 19.72 -25.47
CA GLU A 6 16.29 21.02 -25.57
C GLU A 6 17.71 20.87 -26.13
N MET A 7 18.19 19.64 -26.30
CA MET A 7 19.53 19.33 -26.78
C MET A 7 19.62 19.43 -28.31
N SER A 8 20.72 20.00 -28.80
CA SER A 8 21.06 19.95 -30.23
C SER A 8 21.35 18.49 -30.65
N ARG A 9 21.29 18.27 -31.98
CA ARG A 9 21.66 16.96 -32.56
C ARG A 9 23.08 16.52 -32.19
N GLU A 10 24.02 17.44 -32.11
CA GLU A 10 25.40 17.13 -31.77
C GLU A 10 25.57 16.73 -30.33
N GLU A 11 24.87 17.42 -29.41
CA GLU A 11 24.85 17.07 -27.99
C GLU A 11 24.18 15.71 -27.75
N LEU A 12 23.07 15.42 -28.44
CA LEU A 12 22.41 14.10 -28.36
C LEU A 12 23.31 12.97 -28.88
N LEU A 13 24.12 13.20 -29.92
CA LEU A 13 25.06 12.20 -30.41
C LEU A 13 26.17 11.92 -29.40
N LYS A 14 26.73 12.96 -28.78
CA LYS A 14 27.73 12.81 -27.72
C LYS A 14 27.18 12.07 -26.49
N GLU A 15 25.99 12.43 -26.09
CA GLU A 15 25.31 11.77 -24.96
C GLU A 15 25.04 10.30 -25.28
N LYS A 16 24.57 9.99 -26.48
CA LYS A 16 24.38 8.61 -26.94
C LYS A 16 25.68 7.80 -26.88
N GLU A 17 26.77 8.34 -27.41
CA GLU A 17 28.09 7.67 -27.37
C GLU A 17 28.53 7.41 -25.92
N SER A 18 28.37 8.40 -25.03
CA SER A 18 28.68 8.26 -23.61
C SER A 18 27.86 7.16 -22.95
N LEU A 19 26.55 7.12 -23.17
CA LEU A 19 25.66 6.10 -22.63
C LEU A 19 25.96 4.71 -23.19
N GLU A 20 26.28 4.59 -24.49
CA GLU A 20 26.71 3.32 -25.08
C GLU A 20 27.99 2.78 -24.46
N GLN A 21 28.94 3.66 -24.16
CA GLN A 21 30.18 3.27 -23.49
C GLN A 21 29.91 2.82 -22.05
N GLN A 22 29.15 3.57 -21.29
CA GLN A 22 28.74 3.18 -19.91
C GLN A 22 28.01 1.83 -19.90
N TYR A 23 27.10 1.62 -20.84
CA TYR A 23 26.40 0.35 -20.98
C TYR A 23 27.36 -0.81 -21.25
N LYS A 24 28.29 -0.64 -22.18
CA LYS A 24 29.32 -1.66 -22.48
C LYS A 24 30.18 -1.99 -21.25
N GLU A 25 30.56 -0.97 -20.46
CA GLU A 25 31.33 -1.18 -19.23
C GLU A 25 30.53 -1.96 -18.16
N ILE A 26 29.24 -1.68 -18.03
CA ILE A 26 28.36 -2.45 -17.14
C ILE A 26 28.22 -3.90 -17.62
N CYS A 27 28.05 -4.12 -18.92
CA CYS A 27 27.96 -5.46 -19.49
C CYS A 27 29.24 -6.30 -19.24
N LYS A 28 30.43 -5.67 -19.31
CA LYS A 28 31.70 -6.35 -19.01
C LYS A 28 31.80 -6.88 -17.58
N LYS A 29 31.05 -6.31 -16.63
CA LYS A 29 31.01 -6.76 -15.24
C LYS A 29 30.35 -8.13 -15.07
N GLY A 30 29.67 -8.65 -16.09
CA GLY A 30 29.08 -9.99 -16.08
C GLY A 30 28.03 -10.18 -15.00
N LEU A 31 27.31 -9.10 -14.62
CA LEU A 31 26.32 -9.14 -13.56
C LEU A 31 25.15 -10.05 -13.95
N LYS A 32 24.74 -10.91 -13.03
CA LYS A 32 23.54 -11.76 -13.16
C LYS A 32 22.49 -11.27 -12.20
N LEU A 33 21.81 -10.18 -12.58
CA LEU A 33 20.78 -9.54 -11.77
C LEU A 33 19.41 -9.88 -12.33
N ASP A 34 18.50 -10.31 -11.46
CA ASP A 34 17.10 -10.50 -11.77
C ASP A 34 16.28 -9.33 -11.16
N MET A 35 15.75 -8.47 -12.00
CA MET A 35 14.92 -7.34 -11.62
C MET A 35 13.42 -7.60 -11.87
N SER A 36 13.04 -8.80 -12.26
CA SER A 36 11.65 -9.12 -12.61
C SER A 36 10.73 -9.13 -11.39
N ARG A 37 11.27 -9.36 -10.19
CA ARG A 37 10.53 -9.32 -8.93
C ARG A 37 11.43 -8.88 -7.78
N GLY A 38 10.91 -7.96 -6.94
CA GLY A 38 11.53 -7.65 -5.65
C GLY A 38 11.35 -8.83 -4.69
N LYS A 39 12.45 -9.49 -4.33
CA LYS A 39 12.49 -10.57 -3.35
C LYS A 39 13.56 -10.26 -2.30
N PRO A 40 13.29 -10.53 -1.01
CA PRO A 40 14.31 -10.43 0.02
C PRO A 40 15.49 -11.33 -0.31
N SER A 41 16.71 -10.89 -0.01
CA SER A 41 17.91 -11.72 -0.11
C SER A 41 17.90 -12.84 0.92
N LYS A 42 18.76 -13.83 0.73
CA LYS A 42 18.91 -14.94 1.69
C LYS A 42 19.24 -14.42 3.10
N GLU A 43 20.14 -13.46 3.18
CA GLU A 43 20.59 -12.86 4.44
C GLU A 43 19.45 -12.11 5.14
N GLN A 44 18.58 -11.43 4.38
CA GLN A 44 17.38 -10.77 4.93
C GLN A 44 16.39 -11.81 5.47
N LEU A 45 16.19 -12.93 4.78
CA LEU A 45 15.31 -14.00 5.26
C LEU A 45 15.86 -14.68 6.52
N GLU A 46 17.17 -14.84 6.62
CA GLU A 46 17.83 -15.44 7.77
C GLU A 46 17.65 -14.63 9.06
N LEU A 47 17.43 -13.30 8.97
CA LEU A 47 17.16 -12.45 10.14
C LEU A 47 15.94 -12.90 10.94
N SER A 48 14.93 -13.45 10.28
CA SER A 48 13.69 -13.88 10.92
C SER A 48 13.66 -15.36 11.26
N MET A 49 14.67 -16.14 10.87
CA MET A 49 14.71 -17.60 11.12
C MET A 49 14.57 -17.98 12.60
N PRO A 50 15.13 -17.24 13.59
CA PRO A 50 14.93 -17.58 15.00
C PRO A 50 13.45 -17.58 15.45
N MET A 51 12.54 -16.95 14.70
CA MET A 51 11.11 -17.03 14.97
C MET A 51 10.58 -18.47 14.92
N MET A 52 11.20 -19.33 14.10
CA MET A 52 10.76 -20.72 13.95
C MET A 52 10.97 -21.53 15.23
N ASP A 53 11.86 -21.10 16.13
CA ASP A 53 12.20 -21.77 17.37
C ASP A 53 11.37 -21.25 18.58
N VAL A 54 10.57 -20.21 18.38
CA VAL A 54 9.73 -19.62 19.45
C VAL A 54 8.58 -20.52 19.81
N LEU A 55 7.97 -21.19 18.83
CA LEU A 55 6.86 -22.11 19.04
C LEU A 55 7.36 -23.55 19.05
N THR A 56 7.35 -24.16 20.22
CA THR A 56 7.72 -25.56 20.43
C THR A 56 6.57 -26.31 21.14
N SER A 57 6.68 -27.62 21.25
CA SER A 57 5.73 -28.41 22.02
C SER A 57 5.67 -28.06 23.53
N LYS A 58 6.61 -27.25 24.00
CA LYS A 58 6.69 -26.80 25.40
C LYS A 58 6.24 -25.34 25.58
N THR A 59 5.97 -24.63 24.50
CA THR A 59 5.53 -23.23 24.57
C THR A 59 4.12 -23.17 25.15
N PRO A 60 3.86 -22.31 26.14
CA PRO A 60 2.49 -22.04 26.60
C PRO A 60 1.63 -21.52 25.45
N LEU A 61 0.54 -22.19 25.16
CA LEU A 61 -0.34 -21.86 24.03
C LEU A 61 -1.72 -21.36 24.50
N VAL A 62 -1.74 -20.70 25.67
CA VAL A 62 -2.93 -20.08 26.25
C VAL A 62 -2.67 -18.59 26.41
N SER A 63 -3.55 -17.76 25.85
CA SER A 63 -3.47 -16.29 25.96
C SER A 63 -3.71 -15.82 27.40
N ARG A 64 -3.42 -14.54 27.68
CA ARG A 64 -3.74 -13.93 28.98
C ARG A 64 -5.22 -14.00 29.34
N ALA A 65 -6.10 -13.98 28.34
CA ALA A 65 -7.54 -14.13 28.50
C ALA A 65 -8.00 -15.59 28.68
N GLY A 66 -7.08 -16.55 28.74
CA GLY A 66 -7.40 -17.97 28.91
C GLY A 66 -7.77 -18.68 27.61
N THR A 67 -7.61 -18.07 26.46
CA THR A 67 -7.91 -18.67 25.16
C THR A 67 -6.80 -19.63 24.74
N ASP A 68 -7.13 -20.90 24.49
CA ASP A 68 -6.19 -21.82 23.86
C ASP A 68 -6.07 -21.51 22.38
N ILE A 69 -4.89 -20.98 21.98
CA ILE A 69 -4.63 -20.48 20.62
C ILE A 69 -4.59 -21.59 19.55
N ARG A 70 -4.65 -22.84 19.95
CA ARG A 70 -4.77 -24.00 19.04
C ARG A 70 -6.21 -24.23 18.59
N ASN A 71 -7.18 -23.57 19.21
CA ASN A 71 -8.60 -23.73 18.94
C ASN A 71 -9.16 -22.51 18.19
N TYR A 72 -10.36 -22.65 17.66
CA TYR A 72 -11.09 -21.56 17.03
C TYR A 72 -11.94 -20.80 18.07
N GLY A 73 -12.54 -19.65 17.66
CA GLY A 73 -13.48 -18.90 18.49
C GLY A 73 -13.07 -17.45 18.74
N VAL A 74 -11.84 -17.05 18.36
CA VAL A 74 -11.39 -15.67 18.37
C VAL A 74 -11.34 -15.18 16.93
N ILE A 75 -12.15 -14.17 16.58
CA ILE A 75 -12.35 -13.74 15.18
C ILE A 75 -11.38 -12.62 14.81
N ASP A 76 -11.09 -11.74 15.76
CA ASP A 76 -10.35 -10.48 15.58
C ASP A 76 -8.89 -10.55 16.07
N GLY A 77 -8.49 -11.68 16.63
CA GLY A 77 -7.17 -11.92 17.18
C GLY A 77 -7.16 -11.95 18.71
N ILE A 78 -6.11 -12.52 19.29
CA ILE A 78 -5.91 -12.47 20.75
C ILE A 78 -5.41 -11.07 21.14
N THR A 79 -5.72 -10.67 22.38
CA THR A 79 -5.36 -9.33 22.89
C THR A 79 -3.88 -9.00 22.72
N GLU A 80 -3.00 -9.96 22.99
CA GLU A 80 -1.55 -9.80 22.81
C GLU A 80 -1.15 -9.47 21.37
N GLY A 81 -1.84 -10.11 20.40
CA GLY A 81 -1.63 -9.84 18.98
C GLY A 81 -2.14 -8.45 18.59
N GLN A 82 -3.30 -8.07 19.08
CA GLN A 82 -3.90 -6.75 18.84
C GLN A 82 -3.03 -5.63 19.44
N GLU A 83 -2.58 -5.78 20.70
CA GLU A 83 -1.66 -4.82 21.35
C GLU A 83 -0.33 -4.70 20.60
N PHE A 84 0.21 -5.84 20.15
CA PHE A 84 1.45 -5.84 19.37
C PHE A 84 1.30 -5.05 18.07
N ILE A 85 0.24 -5.31 17.30
CA ILE A 85 -0.02 -4.57 16.05
C ILE A 85 -0.30 -3.09 16.34
N ALA A 86 -1.08 -2.76 17.38
CA ALA A 86 -1.31 -1.37 17.80
C ALA A 86 0.02 -0.64 18.05
N SER A 87 0.95 -1.28 18.75
CA SER A 87 2.27 -0.72 19.04
C SER A 87 3.10 -0.46 17.77
N LEU A 88 3.02 -1.36 16.77
CA LEU A 88 3.75 -1.21 15.50
C LEU A 88 3.28 -0.01 14.67
N VAL A 89 2.02 0.35 14.79
CA VAL A 89 1.46 1.52 14.09
C VAL A 89 1.42 2.78 14.96
N GLY A 90 2.05 2.75 16.14
CA GLY A 90 2.19 3.90 17.02
C GLY A 90 0.93 4.26 17.81
N LEU A 91 -0.01 3.33 17.93
CA LEU A 91 -1.17 3.47 18.81
C LEU A 91 -0.80 3.03 20.23
N GLY A 92 -1.46 3.64 21.22
CA GLY A 92 -1.33 3.22 22.62
C GLY A 92 -1.97 1.85 22.86
N PRO A 93 -1.58 1.14 23.94
CA PRO A 93 -2.12 -0.16 24.26
C PRO A 93 -3.64 -0.18 24.46
N GLU A 94 -4.22 0.96 24.85
CA GLU A 94 -5.67 1.14 24.99
C GLU A 94 -6.43 1.11 23.67
N ALA A 95 -5.73 1.23 22.54
CA ALA A 95 -6.34 1.22 21.21
C ALA A 95 -6.43 -0.19 20.60
N TYR A 96 -6.09 -1.24 21.34
CA TYR A 96 -6.08 -2.62 20.80
C TYR A 96 -7.46 -3.06 20.30
N ASP A 97 -8.56 -2.58 20.89
CA ASP A 97 -9.93 -2.86 20.46
C ASP A 97 -10.25 -2.35 19.04
N ASN A 98 -9.42 -1.44 18.51
CA ASN A 98 -9.53 -0.95 17.14
C ASN A 98 -8.69 -1.76 16.14
N VAL A 99 -8.08 -2.85 16.58
CA VAL A 99 -7.21 -3.69 15.77
C VAL A 99 -7.85 -5.03 15.52
N ILE A 100 -7.93 -5.40 14.26
CA ILE A 100 -8.30 -6.75 13.80
C ILE A 100 -7.05 -7.40 13.22
N VAL A 101 -6.62 -8.51 13.82
CA VAL A 101 -5.52 -9.31 13.28
C VAL A 101 -6.06 -10.22 12.19
N TYR A 102 -5.70 -9.93 10.96
CA TYR A 102 -6.15 -10.64 9.78
C TYR A 102 -5.03 -11.54 9.20
N GLY A 103 -5.21 -12.03 7.98
CA GLY A 103 -4.18 -12.78 7.27
C GLY A 103 -2.97 -11.91 6.86
N ASN A 104 -1.89 -12.56 6.42
CA ASN A 104 -0.63 -11.91 6.10
C ASN A 104 -0.58 -11.21 4.72
N ALA A 105 -1.62 -11.34 3.90
CA ALA A 105 -1.69 -10.74 2.57
C ALA A 105 -2.55 -9.48 2.58
N SER A 106 -1.94 -8.30 2.58
CA SER A 106 -2.64 -7.01 2.59
C SER A 106 -3.63 -6.85 1.41
N LEU A 107 -3.32 -7.40 0.24
CA LEU A 107 -4.23 -7.38 -0.90
C LEU A 107 -5.55 -8.12 -0.62
N ASN A 108 -5.53 -9.22 0.12
CA ASN A 108 -6.75 -9.92 0.52
C ASN A 108 -7.59 -9.05 1.46
N ILE A 109 -6.95 -8.34 2.39
CA ILE A 109 -7.63 -7.43 3.31
C ILE A 109 -8.28 -6.28 2.53
N MET A 110 -7.52 -5.66 1.61
CA MET A 110 -8.03 -4.58 0.75
C MET A 110 -9.22 -5.04 -0.09
N TYR A 111 -9.10 -6.22 -0.71
CA TYR A 111 -10.20 -6.81 -1.47
C TYR A 111 -11.43 -7.06 -0.59
N ASP A 112 -11.26 -7.66 0.59
CA ASP A 112 -12.36 -7.94 1.51
C ASP A 112 -13.06 -6.64 1.98
N CYS A 113 -12.30 -5.59 2.30
CA CYS A 113 -12.84 -4.28 2.66
C CYS A 113 -13.73 -3.70 1.54
N ILE A 114 -13.24 -3.73 0.28
CA ILE A 114 -14.03 -3.25 -0.86
C ILE A 114 -15.25 -4.14 -1.09
N ALA A 115 -15.10 -5.47 -1.06
CA ALA A 115 -16.20 -6.42 -1.23
C ALA A 115 -17.31 -6.19 -0.18
N ARG A 116 -16.93 -6.02 1.08
CA ARG A 116 -17.89 -5.70 2.17
C ARG A 116 -18.59 -4.37 1.92
N SER A 117 -17.86 -3.35 1.51
CA SER A 117 -18.44 -2.05 1.18
C SER A 117 -19.42 -2.14 0.03
N MET A 118 -19.10 -2.93 -1.00
CA MET A 118 -20.00 -3.20 -2.13
C MET A 118 -21.28 -3.91 -1.69
N LEU A 119 -21.18 -4.90 -0.81
CA LEU A 119 -22.31 -5.76 -0.43
C LEU A 119 -23.14 -5.21 0.71
N PHE A 120 -22.52 -4.56 1.68
CA PHE A 120 -23.17 -4.19 2.96
C PHE A 120 -23.15 -2.69 3.25
N GLY A 121 -22.40 -1.90 2.48
CA GLY A 121 -22.13 -0.50 2.78
C GLY A 121 -21.09 -0.31 3.89
N VAL A 122 -20.88 0.93 4.29
CA VAL A 122 -19.93 1.33 5.33
C VAL A 122 -20.73 2.04 6.43
N ASN A 123 -20.58 1.60 7.69
CA ASN A 123 -21.22 2.21 8.85
C ASN A 123 -22.75 2.46 8.68
N GLY A 124 -23.45 1.51 8.07
CA GLY A 124 -24.91 1.61 7.85
C GLY A 124 -25.30 2.40 6.61
N SER A 125 -24.36 2.84 5.78
CA SER A 125 -24.64 3.48 4.50
C SER A 125 -25.21 2.49 3.48
N THR A 126 -25.75 3.02 2.40
CA THR A 126 -26.20 2.20 1.26
C THR A 126 -25.05 1.36 0.71
N PRO A 127 -25.26 0.04 0.47
CA PRO A 127 -24.27 -0.80 -0.22
C PRO A 127 -23.85 -0.19 -1.54
N TRP A 128 -22.54 -0.16 -1.79
CA TRP A 128 -22.01 0.52 -2.99
C TRP A 128 -22.51 -0.08 -4.31
N CYS A 129 -22.81 -1.39 -4.32
CA CYS A 129 -23.39 -2.04 -5.51
C CYS A 129 -24.82 -1.53 -5.86
N LYS A 130 -25.47 -0.77 -4.97
CA LYS A 130 -26.78 -0.15 -5.19
C LYS A 130 -26.69 1.34 -5.55
N LEU A 131 -25.50 1.90 -5.57
CA LEU A 131 -25.25 3.27 -6.01
C LEU A 131 -25.16 3.30 -7.54
N ASP A 132 -25.59 4.39 -8.15
CA ASP A 132 -25.52 4.57 -9.59
C ASP A 132 -24.07 4.55 -10.08
N LYS A 133 -23.15 5.05 -9.27
CA LYS A 133 -21.74 5.16 -9.61
C LYS A 133 -20.86 5.12 -8.36
N VAL A 134 -19.72 4.45 -8.48
CA VAL A 134 -18.65 4.45 -7.49
C VAL A 134 -17.34 4.80 -8.18
N LYS A 135 -16.57 5.73 -7.62
CA LYS A 135 -15.28 6.16 -8.12
C LYS A 135 -14.19 6.01 -7.07
N TRP A 136 -12.96 5.89 -7.55
CA TRP A 136 -11.78 5.71 -6.70
C TRP A 136 -10.62 6.53 -7.23
N LEU A 137 -9.93 7.23 -6.35
CA LEU A 137 -8.73 7.98 -6.71
C LEU A 137 -7.52 7.05 -6.74
N CYS A 138 -6.76 7.13 -7.80
CA CYS A 138 -5.62 6.27 -8.08
C CYS A 138 -4.37 7.12 -8.32
N PRO A 139 -3.53 7.37 -7.29
CA PRO A 139 -2.23 8.00 -7.50
C PRO A 139 -1.36 7.19 -8.46
N VAL A 140 -0.85 7.85 -9.50
CA VAL A 140 -0.06 7.23 -10.57
C VAL A 140 1.27 7.95 -10.78
N PRO A 141 2.38 7.19 -10.99
CA PRO A 141 2.49 5.73 -11.03
C PRO A 141 2.17 5.06 -9.69
N GLY A 142 1.46 3.93 -9.70
CA GLY A 142 1.00 3.23 -8.50
C GLY A 142 1.08 1.71 -8.65
N TYR A 143 0.68 0.99 -7.61
CA TYR A 143 0.75 -0.47 -7.62
C TYR A 143 -0.45 -1.07 -8.36
N ASP A 144 -0.18 -1.75 -9.46
CA ASP A 144 -1.17 -2.31 -10.38
C ASP A 144 -2.20 -3.25 -9.70
N ARG A 145 -1.79 -3.95 -8.64
CA ARG A 145 -2.67 -4.87 -7.91
C ARG A 145 -3.78 -4.16 -7.14
N HIS A 146 -3.53 -2.95 -6.66
CA HIS A 146 -4.57 -2.10 -6.08
C HIS A 146 -5.60 -1.73 -7.14
N PHE A 147 -5.14 -1.33 -8.32
CA PHE A 147 -6.03 -0.94 -9.43
C PHE A 147 -6.85 -2.14 -9.93
N ALA A 148 -6.26 -3.34 -9.97
CA ALA A 148 -6.98 -4.55 -10.31
C ALA A 148 -8.13 -4.89 -9.34
N ILE A 149 -8.03 -4.51 -8.06
CA ILE A 149 -9.14 -4.66 -7.11
C ILE A 149 -10.31 -3.75 -7.51
N THR A 150 -10.05 -2.47 -7.77
CA THR A 150 -11.09 -1.53 -8.18
C THR A 150 -11.71 -1.92 -9.53
N GLU A 151 -10.90 -2.34 -10.48
CA GLU A 151 -11.35 -2.85 -11.78
C GLU A 151 -12.28 -4.06 -11.64
N CYS A 152 -11.92 -5.02 -10.77
CA CYS A 152 -12.71 -6.23 -10.51
C CYS A 152 -14.14 -5.93 -10.07
N PHE A 153 -14.36 -4.84 -9.34
CA PHE A 153 -15.68 -4.40 -8.88
C PHE A 153 -16.36 -3.38 -9.82
N GLY A 154 -15.78 -3.09 -10.98
CA GLY A 154 -16.32 -2.10 -11.92
C GLY A 154 -16.32 -0.67 -11.38
N ILE A 155 -15.44 -0.37 -10.44
CA ILE A 155 -15.29 0.97 -9.85
C ILE A 155 -14.50 1.84 -10.85
N GLU A 156 -15.04 3.03 -11.16
CA GLU A 156 -14.36 4.00 -12.03
C GLU A 156 -13.11 4.55 -11.35
N MET A 157 -11.97 4.44 -12.02
CA MET A 157 -10.70 4.92 -11.52
C MET A 157 -10.37 6.31 -12.07
N ILE A 158 -10.01 7.23 -11.18
CA ILE A 158 -9.56 8.58 -11.51
C ILE A 158 -8.07 8.66 -11.22
N ASN A 159 -7.25 8.89 -12.24
CA ASN A 159 -5.82 9.06 -12.07
C ASN A 159 -5.51 10.40 -11.39
N VAL A 160 -4.65 10.35 -10.37
CA VAL A 160 -4.12 11.51 -9.66
C VAL A 160 -2.60 11.49 -9.82
N PRO A 161 -1.95 12.60 -10.22
CA PRO A 161 -0.50 12.65 -10.28
C PRO A 161 0.15 12.33 -8.93
N LEU A 162 1.23 11.53 -8.94
CA LEU A 162 2.05 11.25 -7.77
C LEU A 162 3.38 12.00 -7.90
N TYR A 163 3.66 12.88 -6.94
CA TYR A 163 4.89 13.67 -6.83
C TYR A 163 5.85 13.08 -5.79
N GLU A 164 6.98 13.75 -5.57
CA GLU A 164 8.02 13.27 -4.63
C GLU A 164 7.55 13.21 -3.17
N ASP A 165 6.56 14.01 -2.80
CA ASP A 165 6.02 14.15 -1.45
C ASP A 165 4.58 13.60 -1.28
N GLY A 166 4.04 12.97 -2.34
CA GLY A 166 2.72 12.34 -2.32
C GLY A 166 1.85 12.69 -3.53
N PRO A 167 0.55 12.35 -3.50
CA PRO A 167 -0.38 12.68 -4.57
C PRO A 167 -0.64 14.19 -4.64
N ASP A 168 -1.09 14.64 -5.81
CA ASP A 168 -1.58 16.01 -6.01
C ASP A 168 -2.77 16.27 -5.07
N MET A 169 -2.48 16.84 -3.91
CA MET A 169 -3.49 17.06 -2.87
C MET A 169 -4.50 18.14 -3.24
N ASP A 170 -4.13 19.11 -4.08
CA ASP A 170 -5.08 20.13 -4.54
C ASP A 170 -6.15 19.50 -5.44
N MET A 171 -5.73 18.60 -6.32
CA MET A 171 -6.64 17.80 -7.13
C MET A 171 -7.49 16.85 -6.27
N VAL A 172 -6.88 16.14 -5.31
CA VAL A 172 -7.59 15.22 -4.40
C VAL A 172 -8.67 15.95 -3.62
N GLU A 173 -8.33 17.05 -2.94
CA GLU A 173 -9.28 17.83 -2.12
C GLU A 173 -10.43 18.38 -2.95
N LYS A 174 -10.14 18.91 -4.13
CA LYS A 174 -11.15 19.40 -5.05
C LYS A 174 -12.12 18.30 -5.45
N LEU A 175 -11.60 17.19 -5.97
CA LEU A 175 -12.43 16.08 -6.46
C LEU A 175 -13.31 15.50 -5.35
N VAL A 176 -12.74 15.27 -4.17
CA VAL A 176 -13.45 14.68 -3.02
C VAL A 176 -14.54 15.62 -2.49
N SER A 177 -14.32 16.94 -2.56
CA SER A 177 -15.32 17.92 -2.10
C SER A 177 -16.45 18.17 -3.09
N GLU A 178 -16.26 17.86 -4.37
CA GLU A 178 -17.22 18.15 -5.45
C GLU A 178 -17.99 16.90 -5.91
N ASP A 179 -17.54 15.70 -5.60
CA ASP A 179 -18.09 14.44 -6.15
C ASP A 179 -18.28 13.38 -5.05
N ASP A 180 -19.53 13.19 -4.64
CA ASP A 180 -19.94 12.22 -3.63
C ASP A 180 -19.82 10.76 -4.09
N SER A 181 -19.67 10.50 -5.38
CA SER A 181 -19.44 9.16 -5.92
C SER A 181 -18.02 8.63 -5.65
N ILE A 182 -17.08 9.49 -5.25
CA ILE A 182 -15.73 9.11 -4.85
C ILE A 182 -15.76 8.51 -3.44
N LYS A 183 -15.45 7.21 -3.33
CA LYS A 183 -15.54 6.47 -2.08
C LYS A 183 -14.17 6.15 -1.45
N GLY A 184 -13.08 6.42 -2.15
CA GLY A 184 -11.76 6.17 -1.59
C GLY A 184 -10.60 6.56 -2.49
N ILE A 185 -9.41 6.37 -1.94
CA ILE A 185 -8.13 6.58 -2.60
C ILE A 185 -7.17 5.46 -2.22
N TRP A 186 -6.40 4.96 -3.19
CA TRP A 186 -5.28 4.07 -2.89
C TRP A 186 -4.07 4.85 -2.41
N CYS A 187 -3.59 4.56 -1.20
CA CYS A 187 -2.43 5.21 -0.62
C CYS A 187 -1.37 4.19 -0.21
N VAL A 188 -0.10 4.48 -0.57
CA VAL A 188 1.08 3.81 -0.04
C VAL A 188 2.02 4.89 0.52
N PRO A 189 1.78 5.35 1.77
CA PRO A 189 2.42 6.55 2.29
C PRO A 189 3.93 6.43 2.51
N LYS A 190 4.47 5.22 2.62
CA LYS A 190 5.91 4.99 2.78
C LYS A 190 6.41 4.03 1.71
N TYR A 191 7.47 4.45 1.02
CA TYR A 191 8.18 3.63 0.03
C TYR A 191 7.23 3.04 -1.03
N SER A 192 6.41 3.90 -1.64
CA SER A 192 5.39 3.49 -2.61
C SER A 192 5.94 2.63 -3.74
N ASN A 193 5.14 1.69 -4.19
CA ASN A 193 5.48 0.86 -5.35
C ASN A 193 4.77 1.45 -6.60
N PRO A 194 5.50 1.75 -7.71
CA PRO A 194 6.92 1.43 -7.98
C PRO A 194 7.92 2.53 -7.62
N MET A 195 7.47 3.74 -7.25
CA MET A 195 8.30 4.96 -7.22
C MET A 195 9.21 5.08 -5.98
N GLY A 196 8.93 4.36 -4.90
CA GLY A 196 9.64 4.50 -3.64
C GLY A 196 9.32 5.80 -2.89
N THR A 197 8.34 6.56 -3.36
CA THR A 197 7.90 7.83 -2.76
C THR A 197 7.44 7.63 -1.32
N SER A 198 7.83 8.54 -0.42
CA SER A 198 7.25 8.66 0.91
C SER A 198 6.50 9.97 1.02
N TYR A 199 5.26 9.92 1.48
CA TYR A 199 4.43 11.10 1.63
C TYR A 199 4.99 12.00 2.72
N SER A 200 4.92 13.32 2.51
CA SER A 200 5.25 14.29 3.53
C SER A 200 4.23 14.27 4.67
N ASP A 201 4.65 14.73 5.84
CA ASP A 201 3.74 14.92 6.97
C ASP A 201 2.56 15.82 6.62
N GLU A 202 2.78 16.84 5.78
CA GLU A 202 1.72 17.74 5.34
C GLU A 202 0.71 17.01 4.45
N THR A 203 1.18 16.21 3.49
CA THR A 203 0.32 15.36 2.65
C THR A 203 -0.54 14.42 3.50
N VAL A 204 0.05 13.77 4.51
CA VAL A 204 -0.70 12.88 5.41
C VAL A 204 -1.75 13.65 6.22
N ARG A 205 -1.40 14.86 6.72
CA ARG A 205 -2.37 15.71 7.45
C ARG A 205 -3.50 16.19 6.54
N ARG A 206 -3.22 16.54 5.28
CA ARG A 206 -4.24 16.92 4.30
C ARG A 206 -5.18 15.75 4.00
N LEU A 207 -4.64 14.54 3.78
CA LEU A 207 -5.45 13.32 3.62
C LEU A 207 -6.38 13.07 4.81
N ALA A 208 -5.85 13.21 6.04
CA ALA A 208 -6.64 13.02 7.27
C ALA A 208 -7.74 14.08 7.48
N ARG A 209 -7.65 15.24 6.81
CA ARG A 209 -8.58 16.36 6.93
C ARG A 209 -9.52 16.49 5.74
N LEU A 210 -9.51 15.53 4.81
CA LEU A 210 -10.40 15.53 3.65
C LEU A 210 -11.86 15.70 4.09
N LYS A 211 -12.57 16.56 3.37
CA LYS A 211 -14.02 16.80 3.58
C LYS A 211 -14.74 16.29 2.34
N PRO A 212 -15.35 15.10 2.43
CA PRO A 212 -16.11 14.56 1.30
C PRO A 212 -17.36 15.43 1.02
N ALA A 213 -17.79 15.41 -0.23
CA ALA A 213 -19.11 15.89 -0.62
C ALA A 213 -20.17 15.12 0.19
N ALA A 214 -21.25 15.80 0.58
CA ALA A 214 -22.29 15.28 1.46
C ALA A 214 -23.25 14.34 0.73
#